data_8b6327f03e25e7fb819add67ba5b7ce6
#
_entry.id   8b6327f03e25e7fb819add67ba5b7ce6
#
_cell.length_a   1.000
_cell.length_b   1.000
_cell.length_c   1.000
_cell.angle_alpha   90.00
_cell.angle_beta   90.00
_cell.angle_gamma   90.00
#
_symmetry.space_group_name_H-M   'P 1'
#
loop_
_entity.id
_entity.type
_entity.pdbx_description
1 polymer ?
#
loop_
_entity_poly.entity_id
_entity_poly.type
_entity_poly.pdbx_seq_one_letter_code
_entity_poly.pdbx_strand_id
1 'polypeptide(L)'
;ARIVMMGSEEGGMEIEKVAAEMPDKILKEYIDPAVGLLPFQANRMAYGMHFPHDAVRKVTKLMMNLYRAFIGKDCSLAEINPLVVTEDAEVMALDAKLNFDDSALFRHPDLEELRDETEEDPKERRAAKAGLNYVNLGGDVACMVNGAGLAMATVDIIKYYGGEPANFLDVGGDSTPEKIAEAFRIMLDGGQAKGIFVNIFGGINKCDLVAEGIVDAAKMISEDGKSLPVPVVVRLEGTNV
;
A
#
# COMPACT_ATOMS: atom_id res chain seq x y z
N ALA A 1 9.81 14.44 -2.36
CA ALA A 1 10.68 13.45 -1.71
C ALA A 1 11.88 13.17 -2.61
N ARG A 2 13.02 12.81 -2.04
CA ARG A 2 14.18 12.37 -2.84
C ARG A 2 14.24 10.85 -2.82
N ILE A 3 14.64 10.26 -3.94
CA ILE A 3 14.94 8.84 -4.01
C ILE A 3 16.21 8.59 -3.20
N VAL A 4 16.20 7.53 -2.42
CA VAL A 4 17.35 7.11 -1.62
C VAL A 4 17.68 5.67 -2.00
N MET A 5 18.90 5.41 -2.40
CA MET A 5 19.42 4.05 -2.49
C MET A 5 20.05 3.68 -1.16
N MET A 6 19.63 2.59 -0.58
CA MET A 6 20.15 2.06 0.68
C MET A 6 20.80 0.72 0.44
N GLY A 7 21.83 0.40 1.21
CA GLY A 7 22.48 -0.89 1.19
C GLY A 7 23.14 -1.21 2.52
N SER A 8 23.20 -2.49 2.85
CA SER A 8 23.86 -3.01 4.05
C SER A 8 24.58 -4.30 3.73
N GLU A 9 25.62 -4.63 4.51
CA GLU A 9 26.29 -5.93 4.47
C GLU A 9 25.44 -7.05 5.08
N GLU A 10 24.43 -6.70 5.89
CA GLU A 10 23.57 -7.63 6.62
C GLU A 10 22.49 -8.21 5.68
N GLY A 11 22.92 -8.98 4.69
CA GLY A 11 22.02 -9.64 3.75
C GLY A 11 21.14 -10.70 4.42
N GLY A 12 19.89 -10.85 3.95
CA GLY A 12 18.93 -11.82 4.49
C GLY A 12 18.20 -11.34 5.76
N MET A 13 18.43 -10.11 6.21
CA MET A 13 17.67 -9.45 7.28
C MET A 13 16.79 -8.35 6.69
N GLU A 14 15.62 -8.13 7.29
CA GLU A 14 14.76 -6.99 6.94
C GLU A 14 15.49 -5.68 7.21
N ILE A 15 15.48 -4.75 6.24
CA ILE A 15 16.20 -3.48 6.34
C ILE A 15 15.70 -2.63 7.51
N GLU A 16 14.42 -2.75 7.88
CA GLU A 16 13.80 -2.09 9.02
C GLU A 16 14.45 -2.55 10.34
N LYS A 17 14.73 -3.84 10.45
CA LYS A 17 15.41 -4.41 11.62
C LYS A 17 16.85 -3.92 11.69
N VAL A 18 17.56 -3.92 10.56
CA VAL A 18 18.92 -3.36 10.49
C VAL A 18 18.91 -1.87 10.85
N ALA A 19 17.91 -1.11 10.41
CA ALA A 19 17.75 0.30 10.73
C ALA A 19 17.49 0.56 12.23
N ALA A 20 16.78 -0.34 12.89
CA ALA A 20 16.47 -0.21 14.31
C ALA A 20 17.64 -0.66 15.21
N GLU A 21 18.30 -1.76 14.87
CA GLU A 21 19.33 -2.38 15.71
C GLU A 21 20.76 -1.92 15.38
N MET A 22 21.04 -1.65 14.10
CA MET A 22 22.37 -1.34 13.57
C MET A 22 22.34 -0.21 12.53
N PRO A 23 21.84 0.99 12.84
CA PRO A 23 21.64 2.07 11.86
C PRO A 23 22.93 2.50 11.15
N ASP A 24 24.07 2.38 11.80
CA ASP A 24 25.38 2.74 11.23
C ASP A 24 25.85 1.78 10.12
N LYS A 25 25.22 0.60 9.99
CA LYS A 25 25.52 -0.36 8.92
C LYS A 25 24.73 -0.10 7.64
N ILE A 26 23.84 0.88 7.64
CA ILE A 26 23.07 1.26 6.44
C ILE A 26 23.77 2.41 5.74
N LEU A 27 24.29 2.14 4.56
CA LEU A 27 24.78 3.15 3.63
C LEU A 27 23.61 3.77 2.88
N LYS A 28 23.63 5.09 2.71
CA LYS A 28 22.57 5.86 2.03
C LYS A 28 23.17 6.78 0.98
N GLU A 29 22.64 6.68 -0.24
CA GLU A 29 22.90 7.61 -1.32
C GLU A 29 21.62 8.35 -1.72
N TYR A 30 21.63 9.67 -1.53
CA TYR A 30 20.51 10.52 -1.93
C TYR A 30 20.67 10.91 -3.40
N ILE A 31 19.69 10.55 -4.19
CA ILE A 31 19.72 10.72 -5.64
C ILE A 31 19.00 12.01 -6.01
N ASP A 32 19.68 12.87 -6.76
CA ASP A 32 19.08 14.07 -7.32
C ASP A 32 18.19 13.65 -8.52
N PRO A 33 16.88 13.95 -8.50
CA PRO A 33 15.97 13.54 -9.56
C PRO A 33 16.29 14.15 -10.93
N ALA A 34 17.00 15.29 -10.97
CA ALA A 34 17.39 15.93 -12.23
C ALA A 34 18.59 15.24 -12.92
N VAL A 35 19.42 14.55 -12.14
CA VAL A 35 20.66 13.93 -12.64
C VAL A 35 20.57 12.40 -12.63
N GLY A 36 19.82 11.84 -11.69
CA GLY A 36 19.71 10.41 -11.45
C GLY A 36 20.89 9.84 -10.68
N LEU A 37 20.90 8.52 -10.52
CA LEU A 37 22.00 7.80 -9.89
C LEU A 37 23.24 7.85 -10.78
N LEU A 38 24.35 8.31 -10.23
CA LEU A 38 25.61 8.37 -10.95
C LEU A 38 26.49 7.16 -10.63
N PRO A 39 27.31 6.69 -11.61
CA PRO A 39 28.15 5.50 -11.42
C PRO A 39 29.09 5.57 -10.22
N PHE A 40 29.62 6.77 -9.89
CA PHE A 40 30.50 6.93 -8.74
C PHE A 40 29.77 6.72 -7.40
N GLN A 41 28.47 7.06 -7.31
CA GLN A 41 27.64 6.86 -6.12
C GLN A 41 27.43 5.35 -5.90
N ALA A 42 27.00 4.63 -6.94
CA ALA A 42 26.83 3.18 -6.87
C ALA A 42 28.17 2.46 -6.56
N ASN A 43 29.26 2.94 -7.14
CA ASN A 43 30.62 2.41 -6.88
C ASN A 43 31.02 2.65 -5.42
N ARG A 44 30.79 3.85 -4.87
CA ARG A 44 31.04 4.18 -3.47
C ARG A 44 30.28 3.27 -2.51
N MET A 45 29.00 2.99 -2.82
CA MET A 45 28.18 2.05 -2.04
C MET A 45 28.75 0.64 -2.11
N ALA A 46 29.13 0.14 -3.29
CA ALA A 46 29.68 -1.20 -3.45
C ALA A 46 30.97 -1.39 -2.63
N TYR A 47 31.86 -0.39 -2.61
CA TYR A 47 33.04 -0.41 -1.75
C TYR A 47 32.68 -0.28 -0.26
N GLY A 48 31.72 0.58 0.07
CA GLY A 48 31.29 0.78 1.45
C GLY A 48 30.59 -0.44 2.06
N MET A 49 29.98 -1.30 1.24
CA MET A 49 29.44 -2.61 1.63
C MET A 49 30.48 -3.73 1.54
N HIS A 50 31.75 -3.43 1.41
CA HIS A 50 32.88 -4.34 1.39
C HIS A 50 32.78 -5.50 0.38
N PHE A 51 32.11 -5.28 -0.76
CA PHE A 51 32.10 -6.27 -1.84
C PHE A 51 33.53 -6.57 -2.32
N PRO A 52 33.83 -7.85 -2.68
CA PRO A 52 35.11 -8.21 -3.27
C PRO A 52 35.45 -7.33 -4.47
N HIS A 53 36.71 -6.97 -4.61
CA HIS A 53 37.17 -5.99 -5.62
C HIS A 53 36.78 -6.39 -7.05
N ASP A 54 36.82 -7.67 -7.37
CA ASP A 54 36.44 -8.26 -8.67
C ASP A 54 34.93 -8.25 -8.92
N ALA A 55 34.12 -8.21 -7.85
CA ALA A 55 32.66 -8.09 -7.94
C ALA A 55 32.15 -6.64 -7.98
N VAL A 56 32.90 -5.64 -7.48
CA VAL A 56 32.46 -4.24 -7.36
C VAL A 56 31.89 -3.69 -8.67
N ARG A 57 32.52 -3.94 -9.82
CA ARG A 57 32.02 -3.46 -11.12
C ARG A 57 30.66 -4.07 -11.47
N LYS A 58 30.44 -5.34 -11.14
CA LYS A 58 29.16 -6.05 -11.41
C LYS A 58 28.07 -5.52 -10.50
N VAL A 59 28.38 -5.35 -9.19
CA VAL A 59 27.48 -4.75 -8.20
C VAL A 59 27.08 -3.34 -8.60
N THR A 60 28.04 -2.49 -8.98
CA THR A 60 27.78 -1.13 -9.49
C THR A 60 26.81 -1.16 -10.68
N LYS A 61 27.04 -2.06 -11.65
CA LYS A 61 26.17 -2.21 -12.82
C LYS A 61 24.76 -2.64 -12.42
N LEU A 62 24.64 -3.58 -11.45
CA LEU A 62 23.36 -4.05 -10.95
C LEU A 62 22.59 -2.90 -10.26
N MET A 63 23.24 -2.11 -9.39
CA MET A 63 22.62 -0.94 -8.75
C MET A 63 22.13 0.08 -9.77
N MET A 64 22.92 0.37 -10.81
CA MET A 64 22.52 1.26 -11.89
C MET A 64 21.30 0.73 -12.65
N ASN A 65 21.21 -0.57 -12.88
CA ASN A 65 20.09 -1.21 -13.55
C ASN A 65 18.85 -1.23 -12.64
N LEU A 66 19.00 -1.51 -11.33
CA LEU A 66 17.92 -1.45 -10.36
C LEU A 66 17.31 -0.04 -10.32
N TYR A 67 18.14 0.99 -10.28
CA TYR A 67 17.67 2.38 -10.35
C TYR A 67 16.91 2.67 -11.64
N ARG A 68 17.39 2.19 -12.80
CA ARG A 68 16.70 2.37 -14.07
C ARG A 68 15.35 1.65 -14.10
N ALA A 69 15.29 0.44 -13.55
CA ALA A 69 14.05 -0.31 -13.42
C ALA A 69 13.07 0.44 -12.49
N PHE A 70 13.55 0.91 -11.32
CA PHE A 70 12.77 1.69 -10.36
C PHE A 70 12.10 2.90 -11.02
N ILE A 71 12.87 3.72 -11.74
CA ILE A 71 12.32 4.91 -12.41
C ILE A 71 11.47 4.53 -13.62
N GLY A 72 11.95 3.59 -14.45
CA GLY A 72 11.31 3.25 -15.72
C GLY A 72 10.00 2.49 -15.57
N LYS A 73 9.72 1.92 -14.39
CA LYS A 73 8.52 1.17 -14.08
C LYS A 73 7.67 1.82 -12.98
N ASP A 74 7.98 3.07 -12.62
CA ASP A 74 7.28 3.81 -11.56
C ASP A 74 7.17 3.01 -10.26
N CYS A 75 8.28 2.44 -9.82
CA CYS A 75 8.30 1.72 -8.56
C CYS A 75 8.22 2.69 -7.37
N SER A 76 7.48 2.29 -6.34
CA SER A 76 7.51 2.92 -5.02
C SER A 76 8.56 2.30 -4.11
N LEU A 77 8.88 1.01 -4.32
CA LEU A 77 9.95 0.25 -3.68
C LEU A 77 10.60 -0.69 -4.69
N ALA A 78 11.92 -0.84 -4.62
CA ALA A 78 12.66 -1.92 -5.28
C ALA A 78 13.76 -2.39 -4.33
N GLU A 79 13.69 -3.65 -3.93
CA GLU A 79 14.60 -4.28 -2.98
C GLU A 79 15.17 -5.55 -3.58
N ILE A 80 16.46 -5.79 -3.33
CA ILE A 80 17.14 -7.06 -3.57
C ILE A 80 17.72 -7.52 -2.24
N ASN A 81 17.21 -8.63 -1.71
CA ASN A 81 17.63 -9.11 -0.40
C ASN A 81 17.44 -10.64 -0.25
N PRO A 82 18.55 -11.41 -0.20
CA PRO A 82 19.94 -10.95 -0.29
C PRO A 82 20.47 -10.81 -1.72
N LEU A 83 21.45 -9.94 -1.88
CA LEU A 83 22.36 -9.92 -3.01
C LEU A 83 23.59 -10.75 -2.67
N VAL A 84 23.92 -11.72 -3.48
CA VAL A 84 25.05 -12.62 -3.21
C VAL A 84 26.12 -12.53 -4.29
N VAL A 85 27.35 -12.81 -3.89
CA VAL A 85 28.50 -12.99 -4.79
C VAL A 85 28.93 -14.45 -4.74
N THR A 86 28.97 -15.09 -5.90
CA THR A 86 29.42 -16.47 -6.04
C THR A 86 30.93 -16.59 -5.97
N GLU A 87 31.47 -17.82 -5.86
CA GLU A 87 32.91 -18.08 -5.88
C GLU A 87 33.59 -17.62 -7.17
N ASP A 88 32.84 -17.59 -8.30
CA ASP A 88 33.31 -17.09 -9.59
C ASP A 88 33.15 -15.57 -9.74
N ALA A 89 32.93 -14.86 -8.62
CA ALA A 89 32.69 -13.43 -8.57
C ALA A 89 31.50 -12.96 -9.46
N GLU A 90 30.51 -13.84 -9.71
CA GLU A 90 29.23 -13.43 -10.28
C GLU A 90 28.33 -12.84 -9.20
N VAL A 91 27.51 -11.85 -9.58
CA VAL A 91 26.59 -11.17 -8.69
C VAL A 91 25.17 -11.61 -9.02
N MET A 92 24.47 -12.13 -8.03
CA MET A 92 23.15 -12.72 -8.19
C MET A 92 22.16 -12.16 -7.15
N ALA A 93 21.02 -11.68 -7.62
CA ALA A 93 19.87 -11.43 -6.77
C ALA A 93 19.19 -12.76 -6.47
N LEU A 94 19.14 -13.17 -5.19
CA LEU A 94 18.44 -14.39 -4.81
C LEU A 94 16.93 -14.15 -4.71
N ASP A 95 16.56 -12.97 -4.23
CA ASP A 95 15.17 -12.51 -4.17
C ASP A 95 15.11 -11.03 -4.51
N ALA A 96 13.97 -10.62 -5.07
CA ALA A 96 13.70 -9.24 -5.42
C ALA A 96 12.23 -8.90 -5.15
N LYS A 97 12.00 -7.80 -4.43
CA LYS A 97 10.69 -7.25 -4.17
C LYS A 97 10.54 -5.91 -4.87
N LEU A 98 9.54 -5.80 -5.72
CA LEU A 98 9.20 -4.56 -6.40
C LEU A 98 7.75 -4.19 -6.13
N ASN A 99 7.52 -2.98 -5.63
CA ASN A 99 6.20 -2.39 -5.51
C ASN A 99 6.09 -1.27 -6.54
N PHE A 100 5.01 -1.27 -7.27
CA PHE A 100 4.73 -0.29 -8.32
C PHE A 100 3.74 0.76 -7.82
N ASP A 101 3.76 1.94 -8.42
CA ASP A 101 2.74 2.95 -8.19
C ASP A 101 1.47 2.57 -8.96
N ASP A 102 0.41 2.20 -8.25
CA ASP A 102 -0.89 1.81 -8.83
C ASP A 102 -1.46 2.93 -9.72
N SER A 103 -1.21 4.18 -9.38
CA SER A 103 -1.63 5.33 -10.18
C SER A 103 -0.88 5.46 -11.52
N ALA A 104 0.20 4.72 -11.70
CA ALA A 104 1.01 4.70 -12.92
C ALA A 104 0.81 3.43 -13.77
N LEU A 105 0.12 2.40 -13.27
CA LEU A 105 -0.06 1.11 -13.97
C LEU A 105 -0.69 1.25 -15.35
N PHE A 106 -1.56 2.25 -15.56
CA PHE A 106 -2.18 2.50 -16.86
C PHE A 106 -1.18 2.70 -18.02
N ARG A 107 0.07 3.07 -17.71
CA ARG A 107 1.16 3.22 -18.69
C ARG A 107 2.13 2.05 -18.73
N HIS A 108 1.88 1.02 -17.93
CA HIS A 108 2.68 -0.22 -17.83
C HIS A 108 1.82 -1.47 -17.97
N PRO A 109 1.17 -1.68 -19.13
CA PRO A 109 0.29 -2.85 -19.31
C PRO A 109 1.03 -4.18 -19.17
N ASP A 110 2.34 -4.21 -19.43
CA ASP A 110 3.20 -5.37 -19.22
C ASP A 110 3.34 -5.77 -17.74
N LEU A 111 3.19 -4.84 -16.80
CA LEU A 111 3.19 -5.13 -15.37
C LEU A 111 1.84 -5.69 -14.92
N GLU A 112 0.76 -5.23 -15.52
CA GLU A 112 -0.59 -5.72 -15.23
C GLU A 112 -0.74 -7.20 -15.58
N GLU A 113 -0.07 -7.65 -16.66
CA GLU A 113 -0.02 -9.07 -17.06
C GLU A 113 0.76 -9.95 -16.07
N LEU A 114 1.67 -9.36 -15.27
CA LEU A 114 2.47 -10.07 -14.27
C LEU A 114 1.81 -10.11 -12.89
N ARG A 115 0.66 -9.46 -12.73
CA ARG A 115 -0.07 -9.40 -11.46
C ARG A 115 -0.49 -10.79 -11.02
N ASP A 116 -0.06 -11.21 -9.85
CA ASP A 116 -0.52 -12.45 -9.23
C ASP A 116 -1.61 -12.15 -8.19
N GLU A 117 -2.86 -12.29 -8.61
CA GLU A 117 -4.01 -12.08 -7.73
C GLU A 117 -4.04 -13.04 -6.53
N THR A 118 -3.26 -14.12 -6.51
CA THR A 118 -3.26 -15.10 -5.43
C THR A 118 -2.44 -14.64 -4.22
N GLU A 119 -1.48 -13.73 -4.42
CA GLU A 119 -0.64 -13.13 -3.38
C GLU A 119 -1.29 -11.91 -2.73
N GLU A 120 -2.38 -11.40 -3.28
CA GLU A 120 -3.07 -10.22 -2.75
C GLU A 120 -4.06 -10.58 -1.63
N ASP A 121 -4.26 -9.63 -0.70
CA ASP A 121 -5.34 -9.76 0.30
C ASP A 121 -6.69 -9.94 -0.42
N PRO A 122 -7.46 -10.99 -0.12
CA PRO A 122 -8.73 -11.26 -0.79
C PRO A 122 -9.75 -10.12 -0.70
N LYS A 123 -9.74 -9.34 0.40
CA LYS A 123 -10.63 -8.19 0.60
C LYS A 123 -10.19 -7.01 -0.26
N GLU A 124 -8.88 -6.74 -0.34
CA GLU A 124 -8.31 -5.68 -1.18
C GLU A 124 -8.58 -5.95 -2.66
N ARG A 125 -8.36 -7.19 -3.10
CA ARG A 125 -8.68 -7.63 -4.46
C ARG A 125 -10.18 -7.49 -4.79
N ARG A 126 -11.05 -7.88 -3.86
CA ARG A 126 -12.50 -7.76 -4.02
C ARG A 126 -12.93 -6.29 -4.09
N ALA A 127 -12.35 -5.44 -3.25
CA ALA A 127 -12.58 -4.00 -3.26
C ALA A 127 -12.13 -3.35 -4.57
N ALA A 128 -10.94 -3.69 -5.06
CA ALA A 128 -10.43 -3.19 -6.34
C ALA A 128 -11.36 -3.53 -7.51
N LYS A 129 -11.91 -4.76 -7.57
CA LYS A 129 -12.90 -5.18 -8.58
C LYS A 129 -14.22 -4.39 -8.50
N ALA A 130 -14.57 -3.88 -7.32
CA ALA A 130 -15.73 -3.02 -7.11
C ALA A 130 -15.43 -1.52 -7.31
N GLY A 131 -14.21 -1.15 -7.63
CA GLY A 131 -13.76 0.24 -7.77
C GLY A 131 -13.73 0.99 -6.43
N LEU A 132 -13.39 0.29 -5.35
CA LEU A 132 -13.22 0.82 -4.01
C LEU A 132 -11.74 0.86 -3.65
N ASN A 133 -11.30 1.93 -2.98
CA ASN A 133 -9.96 2.00 -2.41
C ASN A 133 -10.00 1.42 -0.98
N TYR A 134 -9.47 0.24 -0.80
CA TYR A 134 -9.50 -0.49 0.46
C TYR A 134 -8.10 -0.96 0.85
N VAL A 135 -7.75 -0.81 2.13
CA VAL A 135 -6.56 -1.40 2.74
C VAL A 135 -6.96 -2.06 4.05
N ASN A 136 -6.55 -3.30 4.24
CA ASN A 136 -6.78 -4.06 5.47
C ASN A 136 -5.78 -3.62 6.54
N LEU A 137 -6.27 -3.19 7.72
CA LEU A 137 -5.45 -2.75 8.85
C LEU A 137 -5.53 -3.71 10.05
N GLY A 138 -6.40 -4.71 9.99
CA GLY A 138 -6.47 -5.79 10.97
C GLY A 138 -7.10 -5.46 12.33
N GLY A 139 -7.68 -4.27 12.50
CA GLY A 139 -8.37 -3.86 13.73
C GLY A 139 -9.82 -4.36 13.82
N ASP A 140 -10.60 -3.76 14.73
CA ASP A 140 -11.97 -4.16 15.04
C ASP A 140 -13.03 -3.07 14.81
N VAL A 141 -12.63 -1.86 14.49
CA VAL A 141 -13.52 -0.76 14.08
C VAL A 141 -13.39 -0.52 12.59
N ALA A 142 -14.34 -1.02 11.81
CA ALA A 142 -14.36 -0.76 10.38
C ALA A 142 -14.80 0.67 10.07
N CYS A 143 -14.30 1.26 8.99
CA CYS A 143 -14.72 2.59 8.56
C CYS A 143 -14.98 2.65 7.05
N MET A 144 -15.95 3.49 6.68
CA MET A 144 -16.30 3.84 5.30
C MET A 144 -16.39 5.35 5.17
N VAL A 145 -15.67 5.91 4.22
CA VAL A 145 -15.49 7.36 4.07
C VAL A 145 -15.53 7.73 2.59
N ASN A 146 -15.85 8.96 2.27
CA ASN A 146 -15.66 9.50 0.94
C ASN A 146 -14.51 10.49 0.89
N GLY A 147 -13.46 10.11 0.20
CA GLY A 147 -12.24 10.88 0.02
C GLY A 147 -11.08 10.44 0.93
N ALA A 148 -9.94 10.19 0.33
CA ALA A 148 -8.76 9.62 0.99
C ALA A 148 -8.27 10.43 2.20
N GLY A 149 -8.30 11.77 2.13
CA GLY A 149 -7.90 12.63 3.25
C GLY A 149 -8.81 12.49 4.47
N LEU A 150 -10.13 12.40 4.25
CA LEU A 150 -11.10 12.18 5.32
C LEU A 150 -10.96 10.74 5.88
N ALA A 151 -10.64 9.77 5.03
CA ALA A 151 -10.40 8.39 5.44
C ALA A 151 -9.18 8.28 6.35
N MET A 152 -8.07 8.91 6.01
CA MET A 152 -6.87 8.96 6.88
C MET A 152 -7.19 9.62 8.22
N ALA A 153 -7.84 10.78 8.22
CA ALA A 153 -8.25 11.46 9.45
C ALA A 153 -9.21 10.62 10.31
N THR A 154 -10.08 9.83 9.66
CA THR A 154 -11.02 8.93 10.37
C THR A 154 -10.28 7.77 11.04
N VAL A 155 -9.32 7.16 10.36
CA VAL A 155 -8.43 6.13 10.91
C VAL A 155 -7.66 6.67 12.11
N ASP A 156 -7.09 7.87 11.99
CA ASP A 156 -6.35 8.54 13.07
C ASP A 156 -7.26 8.82 14.30
N ILE A 157 -8.49 9.28 14.07
CA ILE A 157 -9.45 9.55 15.15
C ILE A 157 -9.87 8.26 15.85
N ILE A 158 -10.14 7.17 15.12
CA ILE A 158 -10.43 5.86 15.72
C ILE A 158 -9.29 5.46 16.65
N LYS A 159 -8.04 5.58 16.18
CA LYS A 159 -6.84 5.27 16.98
C LYS A 159 -6.69 6.20 18.19
N TYR A 160 -6.91 7.49 18.01
CA TYR A 160 -6.82 8.49 19.08
C TYR A 160 -7.77 8.21 20.25
N TYR A 161 -8.97 7.71 19.96
CA TYR A 161 -9.96 7.33 20.99
C TYR A 161 -9.81 5.89 21.48
N GLY A 162 -8.72 5.22 21.17
CA GLY A 162 -8.37 3.90 21.70
C GLY A 162 -9.01 2.73 20.96
N GLY A 163 -9.61 2.96 19.78
CA GLY A 163 -10.06 1.90 18.87
C GLY A 163 -8.92 1.42 17.97
N GLU A 164 -9.08 0.24 17.41
CA GLU A 164 -8.17 -0.29 16.40
C GLU A 164 -8.86 -0.29 15.03
N PRO A 165 -8.43 0.55 14.07
CA PRO A 165 -9.07 0.62 12.76
C PRO A 165 -8.89 -0.69 12.01
N ALA A 166 -10.00 -1.26 11.53
CA ALA A 166 -10.00 -2.52 10.79
C ALA A 166 -9.54 -2.34 9.34
N ASN A 167 -9.81 -1.17 8.78
CA ASN A 167 -9.51 -0.87 7.39
C ASN A 167 -9.42 0.63 7.12
N PHE A 168 -8.77 0.96 6.02
CA PHE A 168 -8.98 2.19 5.26
C PHE A 168 -9.97 1.86 4.14
N LEU A 169 -11.03 2.66 3.96
CA LEU A 169 -11.94 2.50 2.83
C LEU A 169 -12.47 3.85 2.36
N ASP A 170 -12.13 4.19 1.13
CA ASP A 170 -12.64 5.36 0.41
C ASP A 170 -13.56 4.89 -0.72
N VAL A 171 -14.82 5.28 -0.65
CA VAL A 171 -15.83 4.93 -1.68
C VAL A 171 -15.78 5.86 -2.91
N GLY A 172 -14.90 6.87 -2.89
CA GLY A 172 -14.76 7.82 -3.97
C GLY A 172 -15.89 8.85 -4.07
N GLY A 173 -15.87 9.65 -5.13
CA GLY A 173 -16.84 10.70 -5.39
C GLY A 173 -18.05 10.27 -6.25
N ASP A 174 -18.06 9.03 -6.74
CA ASP A 174 -19.07 8.46 -7.64
C ASP A 174 -19.76 7.21 -7.05
N SER A 175 -20.02 7.22 -5.74
CA SER A 175 -20.58 6.07 -5.03
C SER A 175 -22.00 5.76 -5.53
N THR A 176 -22.23 4.49 -5.89
CA THR A 176 -23.55 3.94 -6.17
C THR A 176 -24.03 3.08 -4.99
N PRO A 177 -25.35 2.82 -4.86
CA PRO A 177 -25.87 1.91 -3.83
C PRO A 177 -25.17 0.53 -3.83
N GLU A 178 -24.84 0.01 -5.01
CA GLU A 178 -24.15 -1.28 -5.19
C GLU A 178 -22.72 -1.23 -4.64
N LYS A 179 -21.96 -0.16 -4.91
CA LYS A 179 -20.61 0.05 -4.34
C LYS A 179 -20.66 0.13 -2.82
N ILE A 180 -21.64 0.84 -2.27
CA ILE A 180 -21.86 0.97 -0.82
C ILE A 180 -22.19 -0.40 -0.22
N ALA A 181 -23.09 -1.16 -0.82
CA ALA A 181 -23.45 -2.50 -0.37
C ALA A 181 -22.22 -3.44 -0.38
N GLU A 182 -21.39 -3.35 -1.43
CA GLU A 182 -20.19 -4.15 -1.52
C GLU A 182 -19.15 -3.74 -0.46
N ALA A 183 -19.00 -2.45 -0.19
CA ALA A 183 -18.15 -1.95 0.90
C ALA A 183 -18.56 -2.55 2.26
N PHE A 184 -19.87 -2.58 2.57
CA PHE A 184 -20.37 -3.20 3.79
C PHE A 184 -20.09 -4.70 3.85
N ARG A 185 -20.26 -5.44 2.74
CA ARG A 185 -19.94 -6.86 2.69
C ARG A 185 -18.47 -7.12 2.96
N ILE A 186 -17.57 -6.31 2.38
CA ILE A 186 -16.13 -6.45 2.59
C ILE A 186 -15.75 -6.15 4.04
N MET A 187 -16.31 -5.10 4.64
CA MET A 187 -16.06 -4.75 6.05
C MET A 187 -16.56 -5.83 7.02
N LEU A 188 -17.67 -6.49 6.72
CA LEU A 188 -18.28 -7.54 7.56
C LEU A 188 -17.68 -8.91 7.31
N ASP A 189 -16.95 -9.10 6.21
CA ASP A 189 -16.31 -10.36 5.87
C ASP A 189 -15.29 -10.78 6.93
N GLY A 190 -15.34 -12.06 7.33
CA GLY A 190 -14.45 -12.62 8.34
C GLY A 190 -14.83 -12.28 9.79
N GLY A 191 -15.87 -11.47 10.05
CA GLY A 191 -16.43 -11.23 11.40
C GLY A 191 -15.51 -10.54 12.40
N GLN A 192 -14.43 -9.89 11.95
CA GLN A 192 -13.47 -9.19 12.80
C GLN A 192 -13.99 -7.84 13.30
N ALA A 193 -14.78 -7.16 12.47
CA ALA A 193 -15.34 -5.86 12.82
C ALA A 193 -16.38 -6.00 13.95
N LYS A 194 -16.19 -5.25 15.03
CA LYS A 194 -17.12 -5.12 16.15
C LYS A 194 -18.07 -3.94 16.01
N GLY A 195 -17.79 -3.04 15.09
CA GLY A 195 -18.59 -1.88 14.76
C GLY A 195 -18.13 -1.24 13.46
N ILE A 196 -19.01 -0.48 12.83
CA ILE A 196 -18.72 0.26 11.60
C ILE A 196 -18.94 1.75 11.84
N PHE A 197 -17.97 2.55 11.47
CA PHE A 197 -18.07 4.01 11.44
C PHE A 197 -18.15 4.50 10.00
N VAL A 198 -19.29 5.05 9.61
CA VAL A 198 -19.51 5.71 8.33
C VAL A 198 -19.33 7.20 8.52
N ASN A 199 -18.36 7.79 7.84
CA ASN A 199 -18.04 9.21 7.95
C ASN A 199 -18.03 9.85 6.55
N ILE A 200 -19.13 10.49 6.20
CA ILE A 200 -19.34 11.05 4.87
C ILE A 200 -19.46 12.58 4.95
N PHE A 201 -18.70 13.24 4.11
CA PHE A 201 -18.87 14.66 3.83
C PHE A 201 -19.44 14.82 2.41
N GLY A 202 -20.75 15.12 2.33
CA GLY A 202 -21.48 15.25 1.08
C GLY A 202 -21.01 16.44 0.26
N GLY A 203 -20.52 16.12 -0.93
CA GLY A 203 -20.11 17.06 -1.96
C GLY A 203 -20.67 16.59 -3.29
N ILE A 204 -19.84 15.96 -4.11
CA ILE A 204 -20.28 15.28 -5.35
C ILE A 204 -21.22 14.12 -4.98
N ASN A 205 -20.84 13.30 -3.99
CA ASN A 205 -21.76 12.34 -3.39
C ASN A 205 -22.74 13.08 -2.48
N LYS A 206 -24.02 12.96 -2.75
CA LYS A 206 -25.06 13.53 -1.91
C LYS A 206 -25.35 12.61 -0.74
N CYS A 207 -25.58 13.18 0.45
CA CYS A 207 -25.81 12.41 1.67
C CYS A 207 -27.05 11.51 1.59
N ASP A 208 -28.11 11.97 0.92
CA ASP A 208 -29.34 11.19 0.70
C ASP A 208 -29.08 9.89 -0.08
N LEU A 209 -28.28 9.94 -1.15
CA LEU A 209 -27.90 8.75 -1.94
C LEU A 209 -27.03 7.78 -1.13
N VAL A 210 -26.14 8.31 -0.31
CA VAL A 210 -25.32 7.47 0.58
C VAL A 210 -26.20 6.81 1.64
N ALA A 211 -27.13 7.56 2.23
CA ALA A 211 -28.07 7.02 3.22
C ALA A 211 -28.96 5.92 2.62
N GLU A 212 -29.47 6.10 1.41
CA GLU A 212 -30.21 5.08 0.67
C GLU A 212 -29.35 3.82 0.44
N GLY A 213 -28.11 3.99 -0.01
CA GLY A 213 -27.19 2.88 -0.20
C GLY A 213 -26.88 2.11 1.10
N ILE A 214 -26.77 2.80 2.24
CA ILE A 214 -26.60 2.16 3.56
C ILE A 214 -27.84 1.34 3.94
N VAL A 215 -29.04 1.89 3.74
CA VAL A 215 -30.29 1.20 4.02
C VAL A 215 -30.46 -0.02 3.14
N ASP A 216 -30.11 0.08 1.87
CA ASP A 216 -30.20 -1.03 0.93
C ASP A 216 -29.14 -2.12 1.24
N ALA A 217 -27.93 -1.71 1.61
CA ALA A 217 -26.92 -2.64 2.10
C ALA A 217 -27.41 -3.41 3.35
N ALA A 218 -28.02 -2.70 4.30
CA ALA A 218 -28.58 -3.32 5.50
C ALA A 218 -29.67 -4.35 5.15
N LYS A 219 -30.56 -4.06 4.22
CA LYS A 219 -31.59 -4.99 3.74
C LYS A 219 -31.01 -6.22 3.04
N MET A 220 -29.91 -6.04 2.27
CA MET A 220 -29.29 -7.13 1.52
C MET A 220 -28.46 -8.07 2.40
N ILE A 221 -27.90 -7.55 3.50
CA ILE A 221 -26.95 -8.29 4.36
C ILE A 221 -27.67 -8.91 5.56
N SER A 222 -28.71 -8.29 6.06
CA SER A 222 -29.45 -8.82 7.22
C SER A 222 -30.38 -9.96 6.84
N GLU A 223 -30.38 -11.03 7.62
CA GLU A 223 -31.28 -12.18 7.42
C GLU A 223 -32.75 -11.80 7.60
N ASP A 224 -33.04 -10.83 8.47
CA ASP A 224 -34.39 -10.32 8.76
C ASP A 224 -34.74 -9.04 7.98
N GLY A 225 -33.80 -8.52 7.17
CA GLY A 225 -33.95 -7.26 6.44
C GLY A 225 -34.00 -6.02 7.32
N LYS A 226 -33.62 -6.08 8.60
CA LYS A 226 -33.82 -5.00 9.57
C LYS A 226 -32.58 -4.60 10.35
N SER A 227 -31.61 -5.49 10.54
CA SER A 227 -30.44 -5.22 11.36
C SER A 227 -29.14 -5.70 10.73
N LEU A 228 -28.10 -4.91 10.85
CA LEU A 228 -26.74 -5.34 10.56
C LEU A 228 -26.17 -6.15 11.73
N PRO A 229 -25.23 -7.07 11.50
CA PRO A 229 -24.68 -7.94 12.54
C PRO A 229 -23.84 -7.19 13.58
N VAL A 230 -23.45 -5.96 13.29
CA VAL A 230 -22.66 -5.09 14.19
C VAL A 230 -23.28 -3.69 14.26
N PRO A 231 -23.06 -2.94 15.34
CA PRO A 231 -23.52 -1.56 15.44
C PRO A 231 -22.85 -0.68 14.35
N VAL A 232 -23.66 0.23 13.80
CA VAL A 232 -23.20 1.20 12.77
C VAL A 232 -23.45 2.60 13.28
N VAL A 233 -22.41 3.42 13.31
CA VAL A 233 -22.50 4.84 13.59
C VAL A 233 -22.30 5.59 12.28
N VAL A 234 -23.23 6.49 11.94
CA VAL A 234 -23.21 7.22 10.69
C VAL A 234 -23.15 8.72 10.97
N ARG A 235 -22.14 9.37 10.40
CA ARG A 235 -22.04 10.82 10.29
C ARG A 235 -22.20 11.21 8.84
N LEU A 236 -23.22 11.98 8.58
CA LEU A 236 -23.47 12.60 7.29
C LEU A 236 -23.44 14.12 7.47
N GLU A 237 -22.67 14.82 6.69
CA GLU A 237 -22.56 16.28 6.68
C GLU A 237 -22.34 16.77 5.26
N GLY A 238 -22.81 17.97 4.93
CA GLY A 238 -22.64 18.56 3.61
C GLY A 238 -23.95 18.63 2.80
N THR A 239 -23.90 18.26 1.51
CA THR A 239 -25.03 18.44 0.59
C THR A 239 -26.10 17.37 0.79
N ASN A 240 -27.36 17.79 0.89
CA ASN A 240 -28.55 16.95 1.07
C ASN A 240 -28.48 16.07 2.35
N VAL A 241 -28.19 16.68 3.48
CA VAL A 241 -28.27 16.03 4.81
C VAL A 241 -29.71 16.02 5.29
#